data_b65b5b977b797e0e7e031defe15ee15f
#
_entry.id   b65b5b977b797e0e7e031defe15ee15f
#
_cell.length_a   1.000
_cell.length_b   1.000
_cell.length_c   1.000
_cell.angle_alpha   90.00
_cell.angle_beta   90.00
_cell.angle_gamma   90.00
#
_symmetry.space_group_name_H-M   'P 1'
#
loop_
_entity.id
_entity.type
_entity.pdbx_description
1 polymer ?
#
loop_
_entity_poly.entity_id
_entity_poly.type
_entity_poly.pdbx_seq_one_letter_code
_entity_poly.pdbx_strand_id
1 'polypeptide(L)' 'MTKEEDVLAALDQPRALYSLQQRLDPSSKSTDALQDQLMRMRAKGVVKFDIKTGKWSKA' A
#
# COMPACT_ATOMS: atom_id res chain seq x y z
N MET A 1 9.15 -10.35 -3.54
CA MET A 1 7.77 -10.10 -3.06
C MET A 1 7.78 -9.06 -1.96
N THR A 2 6.81 -8.19 -1.96
CA THR A 2 6.68 -7.14 -0.97
C THR A 2 6.12 -7.70 0.33
N LYS A 3 6.79 -7.44 1.44
CA LYS A 3 6.35 -7.89 2.75
C LYS A 3 5.46 -6.82 3.38
N GLU A 4 4.58 -7.25 4.29
CA GLU A 4 3.70 -6.34 5.01
C GLU A 4 4.49 -5.26 5.75
N GLU A 5 5.60 -5.64 6.38
CA GLU A 5 6.46 -4.68 7.09
C GLU A 5 7.05 -3.63 6.14
N ASP A 6 7.36 -4.02 4.90
CA ASP A 6 7.87 -3.09 3.89
C ASP A 6 6.80 -2.07 3.49
N VAL A 7 5.57 -2.54 3.36
CA VAL A 7 4.43 -1.67 3.05
C VAL A 7 4.23 -0.66 4.19
N LEU A 8 4.26 -1.14 5.44
CA LEU A 8 4.09 -0.25 6.60
C LEU A 8 5.22 0.78 6.68
N ALA A 9 6.44 0.37 6.36
CA ALA A 9 7.58 1.28 6.35
C ALA A 9 7.43 2.36 5.27
N ALA A 10 6.83 2.00 4.13
CA ALA A 10 6.59 2.95 3.04
C ALA A 10 5.43 3.90 3.35
N LEU A 11 4.60 3.57 4.33
CA LEU A 11 3.48 4.40 4.76
C LEU A 11 3.87 5.35 5.90
N ASP A 12 5.08 5.89 5.85
CA ASP A 12 5.53 6.94 6.77
C ASP A 12 4.67 8.21 6.62
N GLN A 13 3.99 8.33 5.50
CA GLN A 13 2.98 9.34 5.23
C GLN A 13 1.95 8.72 4.29
N PRO A 14 0.75 9.30 4.17
CA PRO A 14 -0.25 8.78 3.23
C PRO A 14 0.28 8.78 1.80
N ARG A 15 0.08 7.66 1.09
CA ARG A 15 0.55 7.48 -0.28
C ARG A 15 -0.50 6.78 -1.13
N ALA A 16 -0.58 7.16 -2.39
CA ALA A 16 -1.45 6.48 -3.35
C ALA A 16 -0.85 5.11 -3.73
N LEU A 17 -1.70 4.22 -4.23
CA LEU A 17 -1.28 2.88 -4.64
C LEU A 17 -0.10 2.92 -5.61
N TYR A 18 -0.18 3.78 -6.62
CA TYR A 18 0.89 3.90 -7.62
C TYR A 18 2.20 4.36 -6.98
N SER A 19 2.13 5.30 -6.04
CA SER A 19 3.32 5.76 -5.33
C SER A 19 3.95 4.65 -4.51
N LEU A 20 3.14 3.82 -3.85
CA LEU A 20 3.63 2.66 -3.12
C LEU A 20 4.29 1.65 -4.06
N GLN A 21 3.68 1.41 -5.22
CA GLN A 21 4.24 0.51 -6.23
C GLN A 21 5.62 0.98 -6.68
N GLN A 22 5.78 2.27 -6.94
CA GLN A 22 7.05 2.83 -7.38
C GLN A 22 8.14 2.71 -6.32
N ARG A 23 7.77 2.75 -5.04
CA ARG A 23 8.73 2.63 -3.95
C ARG A 23 9.07 1.19 -3.63
N LEU A 24 8.10 0.29 -3.72
CA LEU A 24 8.24 -1.08 -3.24
C LEU A 24 8.61 -2.07 -4.34
N ASP A 25 8.07 -1.87 -5.54
CA ASP A 25 8.30 -2.77 -6.65
C ASP A 25 8.19 -2.02 -7.98
N PRO A 26 9.17 -1.13 -8.28
CA PRO A 26 9.10 -0.31 -9.49
C PRO A 26 9.23 -1.12 -10.79
N SER A 27 9.75 -2.34 -10.70
CA SER A 27 9.89 -3.19 -11.87
C SER A 27 8.61 -3.92 -12.25
N SER A 28 7.63 -3.96 -11.35
CA SER A 28 6.36 -4.62 -11.64
C SER A 28 5.50 -3.77 -12.56
N LYS A 29 4.86 -4.42 -13.52
CA LYS A 29 3.98 -3.76 -14.48
C LYS A 29 2.54 -3.66 -14.00
N SER A 30 2.23 -4.31 -12.86
CA SER A 30 0.88 -4.38 -12.34
C SER A 30 0.86 -4.05 -10.86
N THR A 31 -0.18 -3.34 -10.42
CA THR A 31 -0.40 -3.05 -9.01
C THR A 31 -1.30 -4.07 -8.33
N ASP A 32 -1.73 -5.11 -9.04
CA ASP A 32 -2.71 -6.07 -8.54
C ASP A 32 -2.25 -6.78 -7.27
N ALA A 33 -0.99 -7.25 -7.26
CA ALA A 33 -0.46 -7.96 -6.09
C ALA A 33 -0.37 -7.03 -4.88
N LEU A 34 0.09 -5.80 -5.09
CA LEU A 34 0.19 -4.81 -4.02
C LEU A 34 -1.20 -4.42 -3.51
N GLN A 35 -2.15 -4.21 -4.42
CA GLN A 35 -3.51 -3.88 -4.04
C GLN A 35 -4.14 -5.00 -3.21
N ASP A 36 -3.94 -6.24 -3.62
CA ASP A 36 -4.45 -7.40 -2.88
C ASP A 36 -3.86 -7.44 -1.48
N GLN A 37 -2.56 -7.20 -1.35
CA GLN A 37 -1.90 -7.15 -0.06
C GLN A 37 -2.45 -6.03 0.82
N LEU A 38 -2.64 -4.83 0.26
CA LEU A 38 -3.21 -3.70 0.99
C LEU A 38 -4.63 -4.00 1.46
N MET A 39 -5.43 -4.67 0.64
CA MET A 39 -6.79 -5.04 1.04
C MET A 39 -6.78 -6.02 2.20
N ARG A 40 -5.84 -6.97 2.21
CA ARG A 40 -5.69 -7.91 3.32
C ARG A 40 -5.26 -7.18 4.59
N MET A 41 -4.32 -6.24 4.48
CA MET A 41 -3.85 -5.45 5.60
C MET A 41 -4.95 -4.56 6.15
N ARG A 42 -5.79 -4.02 5.27
CA ARG A 42 -6.97 -3.24 5.67
C ARG A 42 -7.93 -4.10 6.46
N ALA A 43 -8.15 -5.33 6.04
CA ALA A 43 -9.03 -6.26 6.75
C ALA A 43 -8.49 -6.58 8.15
N LYS A 44 -7.17 -6.57 8.32
CA LYS A 44 -6.53 -6.75 9.63
C LYS A 44 -6.56 -5.48 10.49
N GLY A 45 -6.91 -4.34 9.89
CA GLY A 45 -6.95 -3.06 10.60
C GLY A 45 -5.60 -2.38 10.77
N VAL A 46 -4.58 -2.78 10.01
CA VAL A 46 -3.23 -2.19 10.12
C VAL A 46 -3.01 -1.03 9.15
N VAL A 47 -3.86 -0.92 8.12
CA VAL A 47 -3.85 0.20 7.19
C VAL A 47 -5.29 0.65 6.92
N LYS A 48 -5.42 1.86 6.40
CA LYS A 48 -6.72 2.40 6.01
C LYS A 48 -6.59 3.09 4.65
N PHE A 49 -7.71 3.22 3.95
CA PHE A 49 -7.78 3.90 2.66
C PHE A 49 -8.67 5.14 2.78
N ASP A 50 -8.16 6.27 2.33
CA ASP A 50 -8.92 7.51 2.31
C ASP A 50 -9.50 7.70 0.91
N ILE A 51 -10.82 7.55 0.79
CA ILE A 51 -11.51 7.67 -0.49
C ILE A 51 -11.49 9.10 -1.02
N LYS A 52 -11.32 10.08 -0.16
CA LYS A 52 -11.30 11.49 -0.59
C LYS A 52 -10.00 11.84 -1.30
N THR A 53 -8.88 11.30 -0.83
CA THR A 53 -7.58 11.59 -1.41
C THR A 53 -7.06 10.44 -2.28
N GLY A 54 -7.68 9.25 -2.17
CA GLY A 54 -7.21 8.06 -2.86
C GLY A 54 -5.89 7.53 -2.34
N LYS A 55 -5.56 7.82 -1.09
CA LYS A 55 -4.29 7.44 -0.49
C LYS A 55 -4.46 6.42 0.62
N TRP A 56 -3.49 5.54 0.73
CA TRP A 56 -3.39 4.58 1.82
C TRP A 56 -2.52 5.16 2.93
N SER A 57 -2.81 4.78 4.17
CA SER A 57 -2.03 5.22 5.32
C SER A 57 -2.09 4.15 6.42
N LYS A 58 -1.21 4.29 7.41
CA LYS A 58 -1.28 3.44 8.61
C LYS A 58 -2.56 3.75 9.37
N ALA A 59 -3.17 2.71 9.88
CA ALA A 59 -4.37 2.87 10.71
C ALA A 59 -4.03 3.43 12.08
#